data_7d0c0c5c32b79c153083d70603312f80
#
_entry.id   7d0c0c5c32b79c153083d70603312f80
#
_cell.length_a   1.000
_cell.length_b   1.000
_cell.length_c   1.000
_cell.angle_alpha   90.00
_cell.angle_beta   90.00
_cell.angle_gamma   90.00
#
_symmetry.space_group_name_H-M   'P 1'
#
loop_
_entity.id
_entity.type
_entity.pdbx_description
1 polymer ?
#
loop_
_entity_poly.entity_id
_entity_poly.type
_entity_poly.pdbx_seq_one_letter_code
_entity_poly.pdbx_strand_id
1 'polypeptide(L)'
;MMMPGPYRLVNWPKCHHGATALNKDEETAMTPIVKKIHHVAYRCKDALETARWYEKHLGMKLVLSIAEDAVPSTGEPDPYMHIFMDAGMGNVLAFFELPTRAPMGRDENTPAWTQHLALEVDSMETLLAAKTRLASAGIQVVGPTDHALFQSIYFFDPNGHRLELACNTNRPGMLEALDKVKWDMLEEWAQTKKAPKHAAWMHDGSYKEMFQ
;
A
#
# COMPACT_ATOMS: atom_id res chain seq x y z
N MET A 1 -12.93 25.12 19.22
CA MET A 1 -11.93 24.73 18.24
C MET A 1 -11.05 23.69 18.93
N MET A 2 -11.46 22.40 18.84
CA MET A 2 -10.75 21.29 19.46
C MET A 2 -9.61 20.84 18.55
N MET A 3 -8.39 20.84 19.09
CA MET A 3 -7.23 20.26 18.41
C MET A 3 -7.40 18.74 18.31
N PRO A 4 -7.09 18.11 17.17
CA PRO A 4 -7.10 16.66 17.08
C PRO A 4 -6.00 16.09 17.98
N GLY A 5 -6.37 15.08 18.78
CA GLY A 5 -5.46 14.37 19.67
C GLY A 5 -4.39 13.57 18.93
N PRO A 6 -3.36 13.07 19.62
CA PRO A 6 -2.21 12.43 19.01
C PRO A 6 -2.66 11.15 18.27
N TYR A 7 -2.33 11.08 16.99
CA TYR A 7 -2.56 9.94 16.12
C TYR A 7 -1.94 8.68 16.73
N ARG A 8 -2.76 7.66 16.97
CA ARG A 8 -2.25 6.33 17.32
C ARG A 8 -1.57 5.76 16.08
N LEU A 9 -0.26 5.74 16.11
CA LEU A 9 0.54 4.93 15.19
C LEU A 9 0.06 3.50 15.31
N VAL A 10 -0.39 2.89 14.22
CA VAL A 10 -0.56 1.44 14.14
C VAL A 10 0.83 0.88 14.36
N ASN A 11 1.08 0.35 15.56
CA ASN A 11 2.30 -0.36 15.87
C ASN A 11 2.26 -1.72 15.14
N TRP A 12 2.75 -1.74 13.92
CA TRP A 12 3.30 -2.98 13.41
C TRP A 12 4.34 -3.43 14.42
N PRO A 13 4.31 -4.69 14.87
CA PRO A 13 5.24 -5.15 15.89
C PRO A 13 6.65 -4.79 15.45
N LYS A 14 7.36 -4.02 16.29
CA LYS A 14 8.80 -3.88 16.12
C LYS A 14 9.34 -5.28 16.19
N CYS A 15 10.05 -5.73 15.16
CA CYS A 15 10.73 -7.02 15.17
C CYS A 15 11.66 -7.03 16.39
N HIS A 16 11.17 -7.60 17.50
CA HIS A 16 12.00 -7.91 18.65
C HIS A 16 12.73 -9.20 18.30
N HIS A 17 13.95 -9.08 17.87
CA HIS A 17 14.87 -10.21 17.84
C HIS A 17 15.08 -10.61 19.29
N GLY A 18 14.32 -11.61 19.75
CA GLY A 18 14.58 -12.31 20.99
C GLY A 18 15.91 -13.05 20.85
N ALA A 19 16.96 -12.52 21.45
CA ALA A 19 18.24 -13.19 21.53
C ALA A 19 18.11 -14.39 22.45
N THR A 20 17.89 -15.58 21.88
CA THR A 20 18.26 -16.85 22.51
C THR A 20 19.70 -17.14 22.13
N ALA A 21 20.56 -17.25 23.15
CA ALA A 21 21.97 -17.53 23.02
C ALA A 21 22.22 -18.84 22.26
N LEU A 22 22.78 -18.74 21.06
CA LEU A 22 23.48 -19.82 20.38
C LEU A 22 24.76 -19.27 19.74
N ASN A 23 25.86 -19.94 20.08
CA ASN A 23 27.23 -19.82 19.66
C ASN A 23 27.53 -19.20 18.29
N LYS A 24 28.53 -18.28 18.35
CA LYS A 24 29.63 -18.06 17.39
C LYS A 24 29.28 -18.19 15.91
N ASP A 25 28.77 -17.15 15.39
CA ASP A 25 29.15 -16.36 14.21
C ASP A 25 28.26 -15.10 14.31
N GLU A 26 28.79 -14.05 14.92
CA GLU A 26 28.12 -12.73 14.92
C GLU A 26 28.11 -12.23 13.47
N GLU A 27 27.12 -12.64 12.70
CA GLU A 27 26.64 -11.86 11.59
C GLU A 27 26.09 -10.56 12.19
N THR A 28 26.89 -9.52 12.15
CA THR A 28 26.52 -8.20 12.65
C THR A 28 25.21 -7.80 11.97
N ALA A 29 24.11 -7.89 12.70
CA ALA A 29 22.79 -7.49 12.22
C ALA A 29 22.91 -6.05 11.71
N MET A 30 22.77 -5.87 10.38
CA MET A 30 22.88 -4.55 9.74
C MET A 30 21.85 -3.62 10.37
N THR A 31 22.31 -2.47 10.84
CA THR A 31 21.40 -1.40 11.25
C THR A 31 20.57 -0.99 10.04
N PRO A 32 19.22 -0.94 10.14
CA PRO A 32 18.39 -0.54 9.02
C PRO A 32 18.78 0.84 8.51
N ILE A 33 19.17 0.92 7.24
CA ILE A 33 19.51 2.18 6.57
C ILE A 33 18.25 2.93 6.09
N VAL A 34 17.16 2.22 5.87
CA VAL A 34 15.90 2.79 5.41
C VAL A 34 15.09 3.27 6.62
N LYS A 35 14.72 4.57 6.60
CA LYS A 35 13.90 5.17 7.65
C LYS A 35 12.40 5.05 7.39
N LYS A 36 11.98 5.38 6.16
CA LYS A 36 10.58 5.33 5.69
C LYS A 36 10.54 5.38 4.17
N ILE A 37 9.39 5.06 3.59
CA ILE A 37 9.13 5.38 2.19
C ILE A 37 9.09 6.91 2.04
N HIS A 38 9.97 7.47 1.19
CA HIS A 38 9.98 8.91 0.92
C HIS A 38 8.81 9.30 0.00
N HIS A 39 8.69 8.62 -1.13
CA HIS A 39 7.55 8.70 -2.04
C HIS A 39 7.49 7.44 -2.90
N VAL A 40 6.32 7.17 -3.46
CA VAL A 40 6.10 6.17 -4.50
C VAL A 40 5.74 6.95 -5.76
N ALA A 41 6.41 6.67 -6.89
CA ALA A 41 6.16 7.37 -8.14
C ALA A 41 5.60 6.42 -9.20
N TYR A 42 4.54 6.85 -9.86
CA TYR A 42 3.91 6.18 -11.00
C TYR A 42 3.91 7.12 -12.22
N ARG A 43 3.68 6.57 -13.39
CA ARG A 43 3.38 7.36 -14.57
C ARG A 43 1.88 7.69 -14.60
N CYS A 44 1.51 8.89 -15.10
CA CYS A 44 0.12 9.26 -15.37
C CYS A 44 -0.05 9.66 -16.85
N LYS A 45 -1.30 9.69 -17.31
CA LYS A 45 -1.67 10.12 -18.65
C LYS A 45 -1.71 11.64 -18.75
N ASP A 46 -2.26 12.28 -17.72
CA ASP A 46 -2.44 13.73 -17.59
C ASP A 46 -2.29 14.08 -16.11
N ALA A 47 -1.33 14.94 -15.79
CA ALA A 47 -1.00 15.30 -14.42
C ALA A 47 -2.10 16.15 -13.76
N LEU A 48 -2.73 17.06 -14.52
CA LEU A 48 -3.79 17.92 -14.01
C LEU A 48 -5.07 17.14 -13.71
N GLU A 49 -5.49 16.26 -14.62
CA GLU A 49 -6.60 15.36 -14.40
C GLU A 49 -6.36 14.45 -13.19
N THR A 50 -5.15 13.88 -13.12
CA THR A 50 -4.74 13.00 -12.01
C THR A 50 -4.82 13.74 -10.67
N ALA A 51 -4.22 14.92 -10.55
CA ALA A 51 -4.25 15.70 -9.31
C ALA A 51 -5.69 16.01 -8.87
N ARG A 52 -6.53 16.50 -9.81
CA ARG A 52 -7.95 16.81 -9.52
C ARG A 52 -8.74 15.58 -9.10
N TRP A 53 -8.47 14.42 -9.70
CA TRP A 53 -9.15 13.18 -9.37
C TRP A 53 -8.80 12.73 -7.94
N TYR A 54 -7.51 12.73 -7.59
CA TYR A 54 -7.05 12.34 -6.26
C TYR A 54 -7.55 13.29 -5.16
N GLU A 55 -7.55 14.60 -5.42
CA GLU A 55 -8.15 15.58 -4.49
C GLU A 55 -9.65 15.34 -4.30
N LYS A 56 -10.38 15.18 -5.39
CA LYS A 56 -11.85 15.02 -5.39
C LYS A 56 -12.30 13.73 -4.73
N HIS A 57 -11.65 12.62 -5.05
CA HIS A 57 -12.13 11.30 -4.68
C HIS A 57 -11.46 10.73 -3.42
N LEU A 58 -10.22 11.09 -3.14
CA LEU A 58 -9.46 10.59 -1.99
C LEU A 58 -9.08 11.67 -0.98
N GLY A 59 -9.33 12.96 -1.28
CA GLY A 59 -8.98 14.08 -0.40
C GLY A 59 -7.47 14.34 -0.32
N MET A 60 -6.67 13.69 -1.16
CA MET A 60 -5.23 13.86 -1.22
C MET A 60 -4.90 15.22 -1.85
N LYS A 61 -4.11 16.05 -1.18
CA LYS A 61 -3.78 17.40 -1.64
C LYS A 61 -2.57 17.39 -2.55
N LEU A 62 -2.62 18.19 -3.64
CA LEU A 62 -1.44 18.50 -4.42
C LEU A 62 -0.51 19.38 -3.58
N VAL A 63 0.73 18.92 -3.33
CA VAL A 63 1.70 19.64 -2.50
C VAL A 63 2.87 20.20 -3.28
N LEU A 64 3.18 19.64 -4.46
CA LEU A 64 4.27 20.08 -5.29
C LEU A 64 4.05 19.70 -6.75
N SER A 65 4.50 20.57 -7.66
CA SER A 65 4.60 20.31 -9.10
C SER A 65 5.96 20.77 -9.60
N ILE A 66 6.66 19.92 -10.34
CA ILE A 66 7.95 20.21 -10.95
C ILE A 66 7.84 19.91 -12.45
N ALA A 67 8.30 20.79 -13.29
CA ALA A 67 8.38 20.56 -14.74
C ALA A 67 9.79 20.84 -15.23
N GLU A 68 10.30 19.95 -16.06
CA GLU A 68 11.63 20.04 -16.65
C GLU A 68 11.56 19.64 -18.13
N ASP A 69 12.45 20.22 -18.96
CA ASP A 69 12.57 19.86 -20.37
C ASP A 69 13.56 18.71 -20.62
N ALA A 70 14.34 18.35 -19.60
CA ALA A 70 15.35 17.30 -19.68
C ALA A 70 15.38 16.47 -18.39
N VAL A 71 15.80 15.23 -18.50
CA VAL A 71 15.96 14.31 -17.35
C VAL A 71 17.17 14.76 -16.51
N PRO A 72 17.02 15.14 -15.24
CA PRO A 72 18.11 15.68 -14.43
C PRO A 72 19.29 14.74 -14.25
N SER A 73 19.06 13.43 -14.24
CA SER A 73 20.11 12.43 -14.03
C SER A 73 20.95 12.12 -15.28
N THR A 74 20.41 12.34 -16.49
CA THR A 74 21.07 12.01 -17.76
C THR A 74 21.32 13.21 -18.66
N GLY A 75 20.56 14.29 -18.46
CA GLY A 75 20.59 15.48 -19.35
C GLY A 75 19.89 15.26 -20.71
N GLU A 76 19.25 14.11 -20.92
CA GLU A 76 18.53 13.83 -22.16
C GLU A 76 17.26 14.70 -22.27
N PRO A 77 16.94 15.25 -23.45
CA PRO A 77 15.70 15.98 -23.69
C PRO A 77 14.50 15.04 -23.58
N ASP A 78 13.71 15.21 -22.54
CA ASP A 78 12.46 14.46 -22.31
C ASP A 78 11.58 15.28 -21.35
N PRO A 79 10.76 16.20 -21.88
CA PRO A 79 9.93 17.04 -21.04
C PRO A 79 8.95 16.23 -20.19
N TYR A 80 8.83 16.61 -18.92
CA TYR A 80 7.91 15.96 -18.01
C TYR A 80 7.27 16.94 -17.02
N MET A 81 6.10 16.56 -16.51
CA MET A 81 5.50 17.13 -15.31
C MET A 81 5.54 16.08 -14.20
N HIS A 82 6.07 16.45 -13.04
CA HIS A 82 6.12 15.63 -11.85
C HIS A 82 5.30 16.26 -10.73
N ILE A 83 4.20 15.62 -10.35
CA ILE A 83 3.31 16.07 -9.30
C ILE A 83 3.41 15.18 -8.06
N PHE A 84 3.19 15.77 -6.89
CA PHE A 84 3.27 15.10 -5.58
C PHE A 84 1.98 15.35 -4.82
N MET A 85 1.35 14.25 -4.38
CA MET A 85 0.11 14.24 -3.63
C MET A 85 0.37 13.84 -2.18
N ASP A 86 -0.16 14.58 -1.22
CA ASP A 86 -0.12 14.20 0.19
C ASP A 86 -1.05 13.01 0.44
N ALA A 87 -0.47 11.87 0.79
CA ALA A 87 -1.19 10.65 1.15
C ALA A 87 -1.40 10.50 2.67
N GLY A 88 -1.16 11.56 3.43
CA GLY A 88 -1.29 11.58 4.88
C GLY A 88 -0.06 11.03 5.62
N MET A 89 0.11 11.45 6.87
CA MET A 89 1.16 10.99 7.78
C MET A 89 2.60 11.09 7.22
N GLY A 90 2.83 12.05 6.32
CA GLY A 90 4.12 12.24 5.66
C GLY A 90 4.42 11.24 4.55
N ASN A 91 3.44 10.46 4.11
CA ASN A 91 3.53 9.66 2.90
C ASN A 91 3.22 10.52 1.67
N VAL A 92 3.90 10.26 0.58
CA VAL A 92 3.73 11.00 -0.67
C VAL A 92 3.55 10.03 -1.83
N LEU A 93 2.51 10.25 -2.62
CA LEU A 93 2.29 9.59 -3.89
C LEU A 93 2.60 10.59 -5.01
N ALA A 94 3.47 10.21 -5.93
CA ALA A 94 3.92 11.06 -7.01
C ALA A 94 3.56 10.50 -8.38
N PHE A 95 3.45 11.38 -9.38
CA PHE A 95 3.15 10.97 -10.75
C PHE A 95 3.98 11.74 -11.75
N PHE A 96 4.40 11.04 -12.81
CA PHE A 96 5.06 11.63 -13.97
C PHE A 96 4.14 11.60 -15.19
N GLU A 97 3.89 12.74 -15.78
CA GLU A 97 3.37 12.84 -17.14
C GLU A 97 4.55 13.01 -18.11
N LEU A 98 4.58 12.18 -19.16
CA LEU A 98 5.64 12.15 -20.17
C LEU A 98 5.00 12.34 -21.56
N PRO A 99 4.82 13.59 -22.02
CA PRO A 99 4.02 13.89 -23.22
C PRO A 99 4.64 13.39 -24.53
N THR A 100 5.97 13.21 -24.56
CA THR A 100 6.72 12.76 -25.75
C THR A 100 6.83 11.25 -25.86
N ARG A 101 6.44 10.50 -24.82
CA ARG A 101 6.58 9.05 -24.79
C ARG A 101 5.30 8.36 -25.27
N ALA A 102 5.47 7.14 -25.79
CA ALA A 102 4.34 6.28 -26.14
C ALA A 102 3.32 6.17 -24.97
N PRO A 103 2.03 5.96 -25.26
CA PRO A 103 1.03 5.77 -24.22
C PRO A 103 1.46 4.72 -23.19
N MET A 104 0.93 4.85 -21.95
CA MET A 104 1.21 3.88 -20.89
C MET A 104 0.73 2.49 -21.31
N GLY A 105 1.63 1.53 -21.17
CA GLY A 105 1.32 0.11 -21.30
C GLY A 105 1.01 -0.53 -19.96
N ARG A 106 0.51 -1.75 -20.01
CA ARG A 106 0.34 -2.62 -18.86
C ARG A 106 1.10 -3.92 -19.12
N ASP A 107 1.70 -4.48 -18.08
CA ASP A 107 2.24 -5.83 -18.15
C ASP A 107 1.07 -6.84 -18.25
N GLU A 108 0.90 -7.43 -19.42
CA GLU A 108 -0.17 -8.39 -19.72
C GLU A 108 0.05 -9.73 -19.00
N ASN A 109 1.28 -10.04 -18.58
CA ASN A 109 1.63 -11.27 -17.88
C ASN A 109 1.37 -11.19 -16.37
N THR A 110 1.14 -9.97 -15.83
CA THR A 110 0.83 -9.78 -14.42
C THR A 110 -0.68 -9.65 -14.22
N PRO A 111 -1.31 -10.58 -13.45
CA PRO A 111 -2.73 -10.50 -13.15
C PRO A 111 -3.11 -9.15 -12.52
N ALA A 112 -4.27 -8.62 -12.93
CA ALA A 112 -4.73 -7.28 -12.53
C ALA A 112 -4.86 -7.06 -11.02
N TRP A 113 -5.04 -8.14 -10.27
CA TRP A 113 -5.22 -8.09 -8.81
C TRP A 113 -3.89 -8.00 -8.04
N THR A 114 -2.74 -8.25 -8.69
CA THR A 114 -1.45 -8.40 -8.01
C THR A 114 -0.84 -7.06 -7.62
N GLN A 115 -0.69 -6.15 -8.60
CA GLN A 115 -0.04 -4.85 -8.36
C GLN A 115 -1.08 -3.78 -8.00
N HIS A 116 -1.01 -3.26 -6.79
CA HIS A 116 -1.88 -2.19 -6.30
C HIS A 116 -1.18 -1.34 -5.25
N LEU A 117 -1.71 -0.16 -4.99
CA LEU A 117 -1.35 0.68 -3.87
C LEU A 117 -2.48 0.64 -2.85
N ALA A 118 -2.17 0.15 -1.64
CA ALA A 118 -3.09 0.13 -0.53
C ALA A 118 -2.90 1.38 0.34
N LEU A 119 -4.01 2.05 0.66
CA LEU A 119 -4.10 3.22 1.53
C LEU A 119 -4.99 2.86 2.72
N GLU A 120 -4.51 3.14 3.92
CA GLU A 120 -5.24 2.86 5.15
C GLU A 120 -6.36 3.88 5.37
N VAL A 121 -7.50 3.40 5.87
CA VAL A 121 -8.60 4.22 6.39
C VAL A 121 -8.87 3.86 7.85
N ASP A 122 -9.35 4.84 8.62
CA ASP A 122 -9.44 4.74 10.08
C ASP A 122 -10.51 3.74 10.58
N SER A 123 -11.55 3.47 9.78
CA SER A 123 -12.69 2.65 10.23
C SER A 123 -13.45 2.00 9.08
N MET A 124 -14.21 0.96 9.40
CA MET A 124 -15.14 0.33 8.47
C MET A 124 -16.24 1.31 8.00
N GLU A 125 -16.66 2.23 8.83
CA GLU A 125 -17.60 3.29 8.44
C GLU A 125 -17.01 4.16 7.34
N THR A 126 -15.77 4.61 7.50
CA THR A 126 -15.03 5.38 6.49
C THR A 126 -14.85 4.58 5.20
N LEU A 127 -14.52 3.29 5.29
CA LEU A 127 -14.37 2.39 4.14
C LEU A 127 -15.68 2.29 3.33
N LEU A 128 -16.80 2.04 4.00
CA LEU A 128 -18.11 1.90 3.37
C LEU A 128 -18.63 3.22 2.80
N ALA A 129 -18.39 4.33 3.49
CA ALA A 129 -18.72 5.67 2.99
C ALA A 129 -17.90 6.00 1.72
N ALA A 130 -16.61 5.65 1.72
CA ALA A 130 -15.75 5.80 0.53
C ALA A 130 -16.25 4.94 -0.64
N LYS A 131 -16.62 3.67 -0.41
CA LYS A 131 -17.22 2.80 -1.42
C LYS A 131 -18.46 3.44 -2.05
N THR A 132 -19.38 3.92 -1.22
CA THR A 132 -20.63 4.55 -1.68
C THR A 132 -20.34 5.80 -2.51
N ARG A 133 -19.44 6.66 -2.04
CA ARG A 133 -19.04 7.89 -2.74
C ARG A 133 -18.41 7.62 -4.11
N LEU A 134 -17.47 6.66 -4.17
CA LEU A 134 -16.80 6.27 -5.42
C LEU A 134 -17.79 5.67 -6.41
N ALA A 135 -18.67 4.77 -5.96
CA ALA A 135 -19.70 4.15 -6.80
C ALA A 135 -20.70 5.20 -7.32
N SER A 136 -21.12 6.16 -6.50
CA SER A 136 -21.98 7.27 -6.92
C SER A 136 -21.34 8.20 -7.92
N ALA A 137 -20.00 8.24 -7.97
CA ALA A 137 -19.23 8.97 -8.98
C ALA A 137 -18.99 8.15 -10.26
N GLY A 138 -19.60 6.97 -10.40
CA GLY A 138 -19.45 6.08 -11.55
C GLY A 138 -18.17 5.24 -11.57
N ILE A 139 -17.43 5.22 -10.48
CA ILE A 139 -16.21 4.41 -10.34
C ILE A 139 -16.62 3.00 -9.92
N GLN A 140 -16.18 1.99 -10.68
CA GLN A 140 -16.41 0.60 -10.32
C GLN A 140 -15.59 0.22 -9.09
N VAL A 141 -16.25 -0.29 -8.04
CA VAL A 141 -15.63 -0.68 -6.77
C VAL A 141 -15.95 -2.13 -6.44
N VAL A 142 -14.90 -2.90 -6.15
CA VAL A 142 -14.99 -4.30 -5.70
C VAL A 142 -14.78 -4.35 -4.19
N GLY A 143 -15.46 -5.25 -3.51
CA GLY A 143 -15.37 -5.44 -2.06
C GLY A 143 -16.60 -4.91 -1.30
N PRO A 144 -16.60 -4.86 0.05
CA PRO A 144 -15.46 -5.19 0.93
C PRO A 144 -15.04 -6.65 0.79
N THR A 145 -13.72 -6.87 0.73
CA THR A 145 -13.10 -8.19 0.80
C THR A 145 -12.48 -8.36 2.16
N ASP A 146 -12.81 -9.45 2.85
CA ASP A 146 -12.25 -9.80 4.16
C ASP A 146 -10.96 -10.61 3.98
N HIS A 147 -9.86 -10.06 4.47
CA HIS A 147 -8.54 -10.70 4.50
C HIS A 147 -8.17 -11.22 5.89
N ALA A 148 -9.12 -11.34 6.80
CA ALA A 148 -8.98 -11.68 8.20
C ALA A 148 -8.22 -10.63 9.04
N LEU A 149 -7.18 -10.02 8.51
CA LEU A 149 -6.39 -8.96 9.16
C LEU A 149 -6.94 -7.56 8.88
N PHE A 150 -7.54 -7.37 7.73
CA PHE A 150 -8.11 -6.10 7.26
C PHE A 150 -9.22 -6.38 6.25
N GLN A 151 -10.08 -5.40 6.06
CA GLN A 151 -11.09 -5.41 5.01
C GLN A 151 -10.80 -4.32 4.00
N SER A 152 -11.03 -4.62 2.71
CA SER A 152 -10.59 -3.76 1.63
C SER A 152 -11.62 -3.58 0.54
N ILE A 153 -11.59 -2.39 -0.09
CA ILE A 153 -12.24 -2.13 -1.37
C ILE A 153 -11.20 -1.80 -2.42
N TYR A 154 -11.49 -2.19 -3.67
CA TYR A 154 -10.57 -2.03 -4.80
C TYR A 154 -11.24 -1.27 -5.93
N PHE A 155 -10.50 -0.39 -6.59
CA PHE A 155 -10.94 0.40 -7.72
C PHE A 155 -9.74 0.85 -8.56
N PHE A 156 -9.99 1.53 -9.68
CA PHE A 156 -8.93 2.06 -10.54
C PHE A 156 -8.99 3.58 -10.61
N ASP A 157 -7.81 4.21 -10.67
CA ASP A 157 -7.67 5.63 -10.98
C ASP A 157 -7.83 5.89 -12.50
N PRO A 158 -7.86 7.15 -12.99
CA PRO A 158 -7.97 7.46 -14.42
C PRO A 158 -6.82 6.92 -15.27
N ASN A 159 -5.66 6.67 -14.65
CA ASN A 159 -4.48 6.15 -15.31
C ASN A 159 -4.52 4.63 -15.49
N GLY A 160 -5.39 3.94 -14.76
CA GLY A 160 -5.49 2.49 -14.71
C GLY A 160 -4.65 1.86 -13.59
N HIS A 161 -4.15 2.64 -12.64
CA HIS A 161 -3.53 2.10 -11.43
C HIS A 161 -4.61 1.54 -10.51
N ARG A 162 -4.38 0.31 -10.04
CA ARG A 162 -5.26 -0.30 -9.05
C ARG A 162 -4.98 0.27 -7.68
N LEU A 163 -6.01 0.75 -7.03
CA LEU A 163 -5.99 1.27 -5.68
C LEU A 163 -6.78 0.36 -4.75
N GLU A 164 -6.36 0.34 -3.50
CA GLU A 164 -7.03 -0.33 -2.40
C GLU A 164 -7.23 0.68 -1.27
N LEU A 165 -8.42 0.73 -0.68
CA LEU A 165 -8.60 1.29 0.65
C LEU A 165 -8.76 0.13 1.62
N ALA A 166 -7.94 0.10 2.67
CA ALA A 166 -7.90 -0.96 3.65
C ALA A 166 -8.18 -0.44 5.06
N CYS A 167 -9.06 -1.13 5.77
CA CYS A 167 -9.33 -0.90 7.19
C CYS A 167 -8.83 -2.10 8.00
N ASN A 168 -7.93 -1.86 8.95
CA ASN A 168 -7.41 -2.90 9.82
C ASN A 168 -8.52 -3.44 10.75
N THR A 169 -8.71 -4.76 10.72
CA THR A 169 -9.73 -5.49 11.50
C THR A 169 -9.12 -6.67 12.27
N ASN A 170 -7.79 -6.75 12.30
CA ASN A 170 -7.08 -7.81 13.01
C ASN A 170 -7.35 -7.78 14.50
N ARG A 171 -7.45 -8.95 15.10
CA ARG A 171 -7.63 -9.13 16.53
C ARG A 171 -6.27 -9.18 17.25
N PRO A 172 -6.22 -8.88 18.56
CA PRO A 172 -5.00 -9.03 19.33
C PRO A 172 -4.39 -10.43 19.18
N GLY A 173 -3.07 -10.52 19.02
CA GLY A 173 -2.35 -11.78 18.89
C GLY A 173 -2.23 -12.34 17.47
N MET A 174 -3.03 -11.88 16.50
CA MET A 174 -2.98 -12.40 15.12
C MET A 174 -1.66 -12.08 14.43
N LEU A 175 -1.19 -10.85 14.54
CA LEU A 175 0.06 -10.43 13.91
C LEU A 175 1.26 -11.13 14.55
N GLU A 176 1.25 -11.30 15.85
CA GLU A 176 2.27 -12.02 16.60
C GLU A 176 2.30 -13.50 16.22
N ALA A 177 1.14 -14.11 15.97
CA ALA A 177 1.05 -15.49 15.51
C ALA A 177 1.65 -15.66 14.10
N LEU A 178 1.38 -14.70 13.19
CA LEU A 178 1.96 -14.69 11.85
C LEU A 178 3.46 -14.42 11.86
N ASP A 179 3.91 -13.50 12.73
CA ASP A 179 5.33 -13.18 12.87
C ASP A 179 6.18 -14.42 13.20
N LYS A 180 5.66 -15.33 14.02
CA LYS A 180 6.37 -16.57 14.42
C LYS A 180 6.59 -17.55 13.27
N VAL A 181 5.72 -17.56 12.26
CA VAL A 181 5.72 -18.56 11.19
C VAL A 181 6.07 -17.98 9.81
N LYS A 182 6.34 -16.69 9.71
CA LYS A 182 6.53 -15.99 8.42
C LYS A 182 7.69 -16.58 7.58
N TRP A 183 8.81 -16.92 8.22
CA TRP A 183 9.97 -17.47 7.53
C TRP A 183 9.74 -18.93 7.13
N ASP A 184 9.19 -19.76 8.03
CA ASP A 184 8.85 -21.15 7.74
C ASP A 184 7.87 -21.24 6.56
N MET A 185 6.89 -20.33 6.49
CA MET A 185 5.96 -20.23 5.36
C MET A 185 6.67 -19.91 4.04
N LEU A 186 7.60 -18.96 4.05
CA LEU A 186 8.35 -18.59 2.84
C LEU A 186 9.28 -19.72 2.38
N GLU A 187 9.94 -20.40 3.30
CA GLU A 187 10.83 -21.51 2.99
C GLU A 187 10.05 -22.71 2.43
N GLU A 188 8.91 -23.08 3.03
CA GLU A 188 8.04 -24.13 2.50
C GLU A 188 7.50 -23.76 1.12
N TRP A 189 7.04 -22.52 0.93
CA TRP A 189 6.61 -22.03 -0.38
C TRP A 189 7.72 -22.09 -1.42
N ALA A 190 8.95 -21.69 -1.05
CA ALA A 190 10.09 -21.71 -1.97
C ALA A 190 10.35 -23.11 -2.54
N GLN A 191 10.14 -24.14 -1.74
CA GLN A 191 10.37 -25.55 -2.11
C GLN A 191 9.18 -26.17 -2.85
N THR A 192 7.95 -25.88 -2.40
CA THR A 192 6.75 -26.62 -2.83
C THR A 192 5.88 -25.89 -3.84
N LYS A 193 5.91 -24.54 -3.86
CA LYS A 193 4.99 -23.66 -4.59
C LYS A 193 3.51 -23.94 -4.28
N LYS A 194 3.25 -24.51 -3.10
CA LYS A 194 1.91 -24.77 -2.57
C LYS A 194 1.69 -23.92 -1.33
N ALA A 195 0.44 -23.51 -1.08
CA ALA A 195 0.11 -22.71 0.11
C ALA A 195 0.45 -23.45 1.41
N PRO A 196 1.38 -22.94 2.23
CA PRO A 196 1.69 -23.50 3.54
C PRO A 196 0.50 -23.43 4.49
N LYS A 197 0.44 -24.38 5.44
CA LYS A 197 -0.71 -24.46 6.37
C LYS A 197 -0.44 -23.86 7.76
N HIS A 198 0.71 -23.23 7.97
CA HIS A 198 1.10 -22.65 9.27
C HIS A 198 0.11 -21.60 9.81
N ALA A 199 -0.62 -20.93 8.92
CA ALA A 199 -1.63 -19.93 9.24
C ALA A 199 -2.99 -20.25 8.59
N ALA A 200 -3.40 -21.51 8.54
CA ALA A 200 -4.65 -21.96 7.91
C ALA A 200 -5.89 -21.26 8.52
N TRP A 201 -5.81 -20.89 9.78
CA TRP A 201 -6.85 -20.15 10.51
C TRP A 201 -7.25 -18.80 9.85
N MET A 202 -6.38 -18.20 9.03
CA MET A 202 -6.72 -17.00 8.27
C MET A 202 -7.79 -17.25 7.20
N HIS A 203 -7.85 -18.47 6.66
CA HIS A 203 -8.68 -18.82 5.52
C HIS A 203 -9.91 -19.66 5.88
N ASP A 204 -9.84 -20.44 6.96
CA ASP A 204 -10.93 -21.31 7.41
C ASP A 204 -11.90 -20.61 8.39
N GLY A 205 -11.58 -19.38 8.79
CA GLY A 205 -12.41 -18.56 9.69
C GLY A 205 -12.24 -18.86 11.17
N SER A 206 -11.40 -19.84 11.54
CA SER A 206 -11.16 -20.22 12.94
C SER A 206 -10.47 -19.12 13.76
N TYR A 207 -9.89 -18.10 13.09
CA TYR A 207 -9.35 -16.91 13.77
C TYR A 207 -10.39 -16.21 14.67
N LYS A 208 -11.69 -16.34 14.34
CA LYS A 208 -12.77 -15.73 15.09
C LYS A 208 -12.93 -16.33 16.49
N GLU A 209 -12.53 -17.57 16.64
CA GLU A 209 -12.56 -18.32 17.91
C GLU A 209 -11.21 -18.31 18.60
N MET A 210 -10.12 -18.38 17.84
CA MET A 210 -8.75 -18.46 18.37
C MET A 210 -8.26 -17.13 18.97
N PHE A 211 -8.72 -16.00 18.43
CA PHE A 211 -8.30 -14.66 18.84
C PHE A 211 -9.54 -13.87 19.31
N GLN A 212 -9.82 -13.90 20.61
CA GLN A 212 -10.95 -13.19 21.22
C GLN A 212 -10.56 -11.82 21.79
#